data_c72fe4765c45ec63178ce1bc1163e756
#
_entry.id   c72fe4765c45ec63178ce1bc1163e756
#
_cell.length_a   1.000
_cell.length_b   1.000
_cell.length_c   1.000
_cell.angle_alpha   90.00
_cell.angle_beta   90.00
_cell.angle_gamma   90.00
#
_symmetry.space_group_name_H-M   'P 1'
#
loop_
_entity.id
_entity.type
_entity.pdbx_description
1 polymer ?
#
loop_
_entity_poly.entity_id
_entity_poly.type
_entity_poly.pdbx_seq_one_letter_code
_entity_poly.pdbx_strand_id
1 'polypeptide(L)'
;ATASEYHYIDYAIHASIFTQQQIDEMNFCKDKGITSFKIYMNLGGEVGHVYMDMPPNSSSLVASKVNVTDELVEQIVKNAAQLGCPVLVHAEDYESCGCGIKKAKEKNQDGLSAWSSSRSPEFEAKAIKTVCKFGRDYDCVIYFVHIGSEQALLQIQEEKKLGTKIFVETCPHYLTLSYEKQNGYLAKVMPPIR
;
A
#
# COMPACT_ATOMS: atom_id res chain seq x y z
N ALA A 1 10.95 -9.76 -19.85
CA ALA A 1 11.17 -10.97 -20.62
C ALA A 1 10.32 -12.14 -20.11
N THR A 2 10.41 -12.49 -18.81
CA THR A 2 9.70 -13.67 -18.25
C THR A 2 8.17 -13.51 -18.25
N ALA A 3 7.65 -12.31 -18.05
CA ALA A 3 6.20 -12.08 -17.99
C ALA A 3 5.53 -12.36 -19.36
N SER A 4 6.16 -12.01 -20.49
CA SER A 4 5.58 -12.18 -21.81
C SER A 4 5.33 -13.63 -22.20
N GLU A 5 6.00 -14.58 -21.57
CA GLU A 5 5.86 -16.03 -21.84
C GLU A 5 4.65 -16.65 -21.13
N TYR A 6 4.10 -15.98 -20.10
CA TYR A 6 3.06 -16.54 -19.22
C TYR A 6 1.74 -15.75 -19.22
N HIS A 7 1.65 -14.62 -19.96
CA HIS A 7 0.44 -13.82 -20.02
C HIS A 7 -0.31 -14.07 -21.32
N TYR A 8 -1.63 -14.27 -21.22
CA TYR A 8 -2.55 -14.46 -22.34
C TYR A 8 -3.28 -13.16 -22.73
N ILE A 9 -3.08 -12.10 -21.94
CA ILE A 9 -3.67 -10.77 -22.14
C ILE A 9 -2.59 -9.71 -22.03
N ASP A 10 -2.88 -8.49 -22.44
CA ASP A 10 -2.02 -7.34 -22.22
C ASP A 10 -1.80 -7.12 -20.71
N TYR A 11 -0.60 -6.70 -20.35
CA TYR A 11 -0.23 -6.45 -18.96
C TYR A 11 0.61 -5.18 -18.84
N ALA A 12 0.55 -4.57 -17.66
CA ALA A 12 1.44 -3.50 -17.24
C ALA A 12 2.09 -3.85 -15.89
N ILE A 13 3.23 -3.24 -15.61
CA ILE A 13 3.99 -3.49 -14.39
C ILE A 13 4.11 -2.17 -13.63
N HIS A 14 3.84 -2.22 -12.31
CA HIS A 14 4.13 -1.12 -11.39
C HIS A 14 5.47 -1.35 -10.72
N ALA A 15 6.34 -0.35 -10.67
CA ALA A 15 7.57 -0.43 -9.90
C ALA A 15 7.28 -0.09 -8.43
N SER A 16 7.61 -0.99 -7.52
CA SER A 16 7.50 -0.76 -6.08
C SER A 16 8.76 -0.08 -5.56
N ILE A 17 8.58 1.01 -4.79
CA ILE A 17 9.67 1.82 -4.27
C ILE A 17 9.70 1.72 -2.75
N PHE A 18 10.85 1.35 -2.19
CA PHE A 18 11.08 1.13 -0.76
C PHE A 18 12.31 1.84 -0.21
N THR A 19 13.19 2.33 -1.09
CA THR A 19 14.47 2.92 -0.69
C THR A 19 14.80 4.16 -1.49
N GLN A 20 15.69 4.99 -0.95
CA GLN A 20 16.20 6.18 -1.66
C GLN A 20 16.87 5.82 -2.99
N GLN A 21 17.66 4.75 -3.02
CA GLN A 21 18.29 4.30 -4.26
C GLN A 21 17.26 4.03 -5.36
N GLN A 22 16.13 3.40 -5.02
CA GLN A 22 15.06 3.12 -5.99
C GLN A 22 14.35 4.39 -6.46
N ILE A 23 14.29 5.45 -5.63
CA ILE A 23 13.81 6.76 -6.08
C ILE A 23 14.71 7.31 -7.18
N ASP A 24 16.01 7.22 -7.02
CA ASP A 24 16.99 7.70 -8.01
C ASP A 24 16.88 6.93 -9.34
N GLU A 25 16.40 5.68 -9.29
CA GLU A 25 16.18 4.81 -10.45
C GLU A 25 14.80 4.99 -11.12
N MET A 26 13.87 5.79 -10.58
CA MET A 26 12.51 5.96 -11.10
C MET A 26 12.50 6.45 -12.56
N ASN A 27 13.43 7.35 -12.92
CA ASN A 27 13.56 7.82 -14.30
C ASN A 27 13.96 6.69 -15.26
N PHE A 28 14.92 5.87 -14.87
CA PHE A 28 15.32 4.68 -15.62
C PHE A 28 14.15 3.70 -15.79
N CYS A 29 13.36 3.48 -14.75
CA CYS A 29 12.16 2.64 -14.83
C CYS A 29 11.16 3.18 -15.87
N LYS A 30 10.92 4.50 -15.89
CA LYS A 30 10.06 5.14 -16.88
C LYS A 30 10.58 4.93 -18.31
N ASP A 31 11.87 5.09 -18.53
CA ASP A 31 12.50 4.86 -19.85
C ASP A 31 12.37 3.40 -20.33
N LYS A 32 12.17 2.46 -19.40
CA LYS A 32 11.88 1.05 -19.68
C LYS A 32 10.39 0.74 -19.85
N GLY A 33 9.53 1.75 -19.83
CA GLY A 33 8.09 1.60 -20.06
C GLY A 33 7.26 1.44 -18.79
N ILE A 34 7.85 1.59 -17.60
CA ILE A 34 7.09 1.68 -16.34
C ILE A 34 6.46 3.06 -16.27
N THR A 35 5.13 3.10 -16.14
CA THR A 35 4.35 4.36 -16.16
C THR A 35 3.64 4.65 -14.84
N SER A 36 3.94 3.89 -13.79
CA SER A 36 3.33 4.04 -12.47
C SER A 36 4.21 3.43 -11.38
N PHE A 37 4.13 4.01 -10.19
CA PHE A 37 4.93 3.58 -9.04
C PHE A 37 4.02 3.15 -7.90
N LYS A 38 4.43 2.14 -7.14
CA LYS A 38 3.66 1.60 -6.01
C LYS A 38 4.39 1.83 -4.68
N ILE A 39 3.66 2.31 -3.69
CA ILE A 39 4.13 2.45 -2.32
C ILE A 39 3.26 1.67 -1.34
N TYR A 40 3.88 1.25 -0.23
CA TYR A 40 3.25 0.50 0.84
C TYR A 40 3.49 1.22 2.16
N MET A 41 2.56 2.12 2.53
CA MET A 41 2.70 2.94 3.74
C MET A 41 2.59 2.14 5.05
N ASN A 42 2.18 0.87 4.97
CA ASN A 42 2.13 -0.04 6.12
C ASN A 42 3.48 -0.70 6.44
N LEU A 43 4.52 -0.48 5.67
CA LEU A 43 5.84 -1.09 5.85
C LEU A 43 6.78 -0.17 6.59
N GLY A 44 7.01 -0.47 7.87
CA GLY A 44 7.92 0.25 8.74
C GLY A 44 8.04 -0.43 10.10
N GLY A 45 9.06 -0.07 10.86
CA GLY A 45 9.29 -0.61 12.19
C GLY A 45 9.37 -2.14 12.21
N GLU A 46 8.53 -2.80 12.99
CA GLU A 46 8.48 -4.26 13.11
C GLU A 46 7.75 -4.95 11.94
N VAL A 47 6.98 -4.20 11.14
CA VAL A 47 6.19 -4.73 10.02
C VAL A 47 6.91 -4.56 8.67
N GLY A 48 8.13 -4.03 8.68
CA GLY A 48 8.87 -3.62 7.49
C GLY A 48 9.62 -4.75 6.77
N HIS A 49 9.13 -5.98 6.75
CA HIS A 49 9.79 -7.06 6.01
C HIS A 49 9.15 -7.22 4.63
N VAL A 50 9.97 -7.04 3.59
CA VAL A 50 9.64 -7.34 2.19
C VAL A 50 10.36 -8.61 1.78
N TYR A 51 9.61 -9.56 1.28
CA TYR A 51 10.15 -10.77 0.67
C TYR A 51 10.28 -10.54 -0.82
N MET A 52 11.45 -10.77 -1.36
CA MET A 52 11.65 -10.70 -2.81
C MET A 52 11.12 -11.98 -3.47
N ASP A 53 10.42 -11.80 -4.58
CA ASP A 53 10.09 -12.93 -5.45
C ASP A 53 11.38 -13.56 -5.97
N MET A 54 11.62 -14.78 -5.54
CA MET A 54 12.79 -15.52 -5.93
C MET A 54 12.54 -16.29 -7.22
N PRO A 55 13.56 -16.48 -8.07
CA PRO A 55 13.42 -17.33 -9.24
C PRO A 55 12.92 -18.73 -8.85
N PRO A 56 12.17 -19.41 -9.72
CA PRO A 56 11.76 -20.79 -9.50
C PRO A 56 12.99 -21.64 -9.11
N ASN A 57 12.83 -22.49 -8.11
CA ASN A 57 13.88 -23.36 -7.55
C ASN A 57 14.92 -22.67 -6.64
N SER A 58 14.72 -21.45 -6.20
CA SER A 58 15.56 -20.85 -5.16
C SER A 58 15.34 -21.55 -3.82
N SER A 59 16.43 -21.87 -3.12
CA SER A 59 16.39 -22.58 -1.83
C SER A 59 16.31 -21.63 -0.61
N SER A 60 16.34 -20.32 -0.83
CA SER A 60 16.33 -19.32 0.24
C SER A 60 15.38 -18.16 -0.07
N LEU A 61 14.61 -17.73 0.92
CA LEU A 61 13.89 -16.47 0.90
C LEU A 61 14.85 -15.33 1.22
N VAL A 62 14.93 -14.34 0.35
CA VAL A 62 15.62 -13.09 0.67
C VAL A 62 14.60 -12.11 1.23
N ALA A 63 14.75 -11.77 2.51
CA ALA A 63 13.96 -10.75 3.16
C ALA A 63 14.83 -9.51 3.37
N SER A 64 14.26 -8.34 3.07
CA SER A 64 14.87 -7.05 3.41
C SER A 64 13.97 -6.29 4.35
N LYS A 65 14.55 -5.65 5.36
CA LYS A 65 13.82 -4.74 6.23
C LYS A 65 13.77 -3.36 5.57
N VAL A 66 12.58 -2.83 5.40
CA VAL A 66 12.34 -1.50 4.84
C VAL A 66 11.60 -0.62 5.84
N ASN A 67 11.74 0.68 5.71
CA ASN A 67 11.02 1.65 6.50
C ASN A 67 10.49 2.76 5.58
N VAL A 68 9.21 2.70 5.26
CA VAL A 68 8.54 3.66 4.38
C VAL A 68 8.05 4.82 5.22
N THR A 69 8.95 5.80 5.45
CA THR A 69 8.63 7.02 6.21
C THR A 69 7.84 8.02 5.36
N ASP A 70 7.22 9.00 6.01
CA ASP A 70 6.49 10.07 5.32
C ASP A 70 7.43 10.88 4.39
N GLU A 71 8.70 11.06 4.78
CA GLU A 71 9.70 11.75 3.94
C GLU A 71 10.01 10.95 2.67
N LEU A 72 10.10 9.62 2.79
CA LEU A 72 10.30 8.76 1.63
C LEU A 72 9.08 8.80 0.70
N VAL A 73 7.87 8.75 1.27
CA VAL A 73 6.60 8.87 0.53
C VAL A 73 6.54 10.20 -0.21
N GLU A 74 6.88 11.31 0.47
CA GLU A 74 6.89 12.64 -0.14
C GLU A 74 7.85 12.70 -1.34
N GLN A 75 9.06 12.17 -1.19
CA GLN A 75 10.05 12.15 -2.28
C GLN A 75 9.57 11.32 -3.46
N ILE A 76 8.96 10.15 -3.22
CA ILE A 76 8.38 9.30 -4.29
C ILE A 76 7.30 10.06 -5.03
N VAL A 77 6.36 10.69 -4.31
CA VAL A 77 5.25 11.46 -4.92
C VAL A 77 5.78 12.63 -5.74
N LYS A 78 6.76 13.37 -5.21
CA LYS A 78 7.43 14.47 -5.93
C LYS A 78 8.10 14.00 -7.23
N ASN A 79 8.88 12.93 -7.17
CA ASN A 79 9.56 12.40 -8.37
C ASN A 79 8.54 11.84 -9.38
N ALA A 80 7.52 11.11 -8.92
CA ALA A 80 6.47 10.60 -9.79
C ALA A 80 5.72 11.72 -10.53
N ALA A 81 5.42 12.83 -9.83
CA ALA A 81 4.82 14.03 -10.42
C ALA A 81 5.69 14.61 -11.54
N GLN A 82 7.00 14.78 -11.30
CA GLN A 82 7.95 15.27 -12.33
C GLN A 82 8.01 14.34 -13.55
N LEU A 83 7.83 13.04 -13.34
CA LEU A 83 7.79 12.03 -14.40
C LEU A 83 6.41 11.94 -15.08
N GLY A 84 5.38 12.65 -14.59
CA GLY A 84 4.00 12.53 -15.08
C GLY A 84 3.39 11.15 -14.83
N CYS A 85 3.81 10.46 -13.76
CA CYS A 85 3.37 9.12 -13.41
C CYS A 85 2.49 9.14 -12.15
N PRO A 86 1.40 8.35 -12.10
CA PRO A 86 0.62 8.19 -10.89
C PRO A 86 1.37 7.35 -9.83
N VAL A 87 1.02 7.57 -8.57
CA VAL A 87 1.47 6.76 -7.44
C VAL A 87 0.32 5.92 -6.92
N LEU A 88 0.49 4.59 -6.94
CA LEU A 88 -0.45 3.63 -6.35
C LEU A 88 -0.10 3.43 -4.88
N VAL A 89 -1.09 3.48 -4.02
CA VAL A 89 -0.87 3.53 -2.57
C VAL A 89 -1.62 2.41 -1.84
N HIS A 90 -0.86 1.58 -1.12
CA HIS A 90 -1.41 0.81 -0.01
C HIS A 90 -1.41 1.73 1.21
N ALA A 91 -2.57 2.24 1.57
CA ALA A 91 -2.73 3.30 2.56
C ALA A 91 -3.09 2.74 3.94
N GLU A 92 -2.11 2.33 4.72
CA GLU A 92 -2.25 2.04 6.15
C GLU A 92 -1.04 2.66 6.88
N ASP A 93 -1.30 3.43 7.93
CA ASP A 93 -0.25 4.08 8.73
C ASP A 93 0.53 3.04 9.54
N TYR A 94 1.82 2.86 9.24
CA TYR A 94 2.62 1.78 9.84
C TYR A 94 2.84 1.94 11.34
N GLU A 95 2.98 3.16 11.83
CA GLU A 95 3.18 3.42 13.26
C GLU A 95 1.93 3.05 14.06
N SER A 96 0.76 3.49 13.58
CA SER A 96 -0.52 3.17 14.21
C SER A 96 -0.82 1.68 14.15
N CYS A 97 -0.56 1.03 13.01
CA CYS A 97 -0.68 -0.43 12.85
C CYS A 97 0.29 -1.17 13.78
N GLY A 98 1.54 -0.73 13.88
CA GLY A 98 2.55 -1.28 14.78
C GLY A 98 2.11 -1.21 16.25
N CYS A 99 1.59 -0.05 16.68
CA CYS A 99 1.01 0.13 18.02
C CYS A 99 -0.21 -0.78 18.23
N GLY A 100 -1.08 -0.91 17.25
CA GLY A 100 -2.26 -1.78 17.31
C GLY A 100 -1.87 -3.25 17.47
N ILE A 101 -0.90 -3.72 16.65
CA ILE A 101 -0.36 -5.09 16.73
C ILE A 101 0.28 -5.36 18.10
N LYS A 102 1.09 -4.43 18.61
CA LYS A 102 1.72 -4.55 19.91
C LYS A 102 0.67 -4.70 21.03
N LYS A 103 -0.34 -3.84 21.04
CA LYS A 103 -1.45 -3.91 22.01
C LYS A 103 -2.22 -5.23 21.93
N ALA A 104 -2.47 -5.76 20.74
CA ALA A 104 -3.13 -7.06 20.57
C ALA A 104 -2.28 -8.20 21.15
N LYS A 105 -0.97 -8.21 20.89
CA LYS A 105 -0.02 -9.18 21.46
C LYS A 105 0.04 -9.11 22.98
N GLU A 106 0.13 -7.93 23.57
CA GLU A 106 0.14 -7.73 25.04
C GLU A 106 -1.14 -8.25 25.71
N LYS A 107 -2.26 -8.22 25.01
CA LYS A 107 -3.56 -8.73 25.47
C LYS A 107 -3.81 -10.19 25.11
N ASN A 108 -2.87 -10.88 24.51
CA ASN A 108 -3.02 -12.24 23.96
C ASN A 108 -4.25 -12.38 23.04
N GLN A 109 -4.54 -11.34 22.25
CA GLN A 109 -5.61 -11.34 21.28
C GLN A 109 -5.10 -11.85 19.94
N ASP A 110 -5.86 -12.75 19.31
CA ASP A 110 -5.58 -13.31 17.99
C ASP A 110 -6.84 -13.38 17.12
N GLY A 111 -6.73 -14.00 15.96
CA GLY A 111 -7.84 -14.17 15.02
C GLY A 111 -8.14 -12.93 14.19
N LEU A 112 -9.22 -13.00 13.40
CA LEU A 112 -9.59 -11.97 12.44
C LEU A 112 -10.05 -10.66 13.10
N SER A 113 -10.72 -10.74 14.24
CA SER A 113 -11.14 -9.56 15.01
C SER A 113 -9.94 -8.78 15.52
N ALA A 114 -8.95 -9.45 16.11
CA ALA A 114 -7.71 -8.82 16.56
C ALA A 114 -6.90 -8.25 15.39
N TRP A 115 -6.86 -8.96 14.26
CA TRP A 115 -6.23 -8.49 13.03
C TRP A 115 -6.90 -7.21 12.52
N SER A 116 -8.25 -7.18 12.44
CA SER A 116 -9.00 -6.00 12.01
C SER A 116 -8.81 -4.82 12.98
N SER A 117 -8.92 -5.04 14.29
CA SER A 117 -8.77 -3.96 15.30
C SER A 117 -7.34 -3.41 15.38
N SER A 118 -6.33 -4.23 15.15
CA SER A 118 -4.93 -3.78 15.10
C SER A 118 -4.58 -2.93 13.89
N ARG A 119 -5.47 -2.90 12.91
CA ARG A 119 -5.36 -2.14 11.64
C ARG A 119 -6.66 -1.39 11.39
N SER A 120 -7.03 -0.52 12.33
CA SER A 120 -8.34 0.12 12.33
C SER A 120 -8.57 1.00 11.08
N PRO A 121 -9.84 1.26 10.71
CA PRO A 121 -10.17 2.14 9.58
C PRO A 121 -9.56 3.53 9.66
N GLU A 122 -9.37 4.05 10.87
CA GLU A 122 -8.76 5.36 11.12
C GLU A 122 -7.29 5.40 10.66
N PHE A 123 -6.58 4.26 10.71
CA PHE A 123 -5.18 4.18 10.28
C PHE A 123 -5.08 4.23 8.75
N GLU A 124 -6.06 3.68 8.06
CA GLU A 124 -6.23 3.82 6.62
C GLU A 124 -6.53 5.28 6.25
N ALA A 125 -7.50 5.91 6.92
CA ALA A 125 -7.84 7.33 6.72
C ALA A 125 -6.65 8.27 7.00
N LYS A 126 -5.87 8.01 8.06
CA LYS A 126 -4.65 8.79 8.38
C LYS A 126 -3.64 8.74 7.25
N ALA A 127 -3.32 7.56 6.74
CA ALA A 127 -2.37 7.40 5.64
C ALA A 127 -2.86 8.10 4.35
N ILE A 128 -4.17 8.00 4.04
CA ILE A 128 -4.79 8.72 2.92
C ILE A 128 -4.58 10.22 3.05
N LYS A 129 -4.86 10.80 4.22
CA LYS A 129 -4.68 12.22 4.47
C LYS A 129 -3.24 12.67 4.24
N THR A 130 -2.26 11.89 4.75
CA THR A 130 -0.83 12.18 4.59
C THR A 130 -0.44 12.21 3.12
N VAL A 131 -0.72 11.15 2.36
CA VAL A 131 -0.26 11.08 0.96
C VAL A 131 -1.02 12.04 0.05
N CYS A 132 -2.28 12.35 0.35
CA CYS A 132 -3.05 13.33 -0.40
C CYS A 132 -2.49 14.76 -0.26
N LYS A 133 -1.95 15.10 0.92
CA LYS A 133 -1.23 16.37 1.08
C LYS A 133 -0.08 16.45 0.09
N PHE A 134 0.77 15.44 -0.01
CA PHE A 134 1.87 15.42 -0.97
C PHE A 134 1.36 15.42 -2.42
N GLY A 135 0.27 14.69 -2.69
CA GLY A 135 -0.37 14.69 -4.01
C GLY A 135 -0.78 16.10 -4.46
N ARG A 136 -1.32 16.93 -3.56
CA ARG A 136 -1.64 18.34 -3.85
C ARG A 136 -0.41 19.21 -3.98
N ASP A 137 0.54 19.07 -3.05
CA ASP A 137 1.74 19.91 -3.00
C ASP A 137 2.58 19.78 -4.29
N TYR A 138 2.54 18.61 -4.93
CA TYR A 138 3.31 18.30 -6.15
C TYR A 138 2.46 18.07 -7.41
N ASP A 139 1.13 18.26 -7.34
CA ASP A 139 0.18 18.01 -8.45
C ASP A 139 0.24 16.57 -8.99
N CYS A 140 0.50 15.60 -8.12
CA CYS A 140 0.61 14.18 -8.47
C CYS A 140 -0.75 13.49 -8.42
N VAL A 141 -0.99 12.58 -9.37
CA VAL A 141 -2.15 11.68 -9.34
C VAL A 141 -1.89 10.58 -8.30
N ILE A 142 -2.80 10.45 -7.34
CA ILE A 142 -2.78 9.39 -6.32
C ILE A 142 -3.84 8.34 -6.65
N TYR A 143 -3.45 7.09 -6.68
CA TYR A 143 -4.33 5.95 -6.93
C TYR A 143 -4.38 5.05 -5.70
N PHE A 144 -5.49 5.06 -4.97
CA PHE A 144 -5.69 4.18 -3.84
C PHE A 144 -6.18 2.81 -4.30
N VAL A 145 -5.38 1.78 -4.05
CA VAL A 145 -5.74 0.39 -4.33
C VAL A 145 -6.53 -0.19 -3.14
N HIS A 146 -7.40 -1.15 -3.40
CA HIS A 146 -8.06 -2.01 -2.41
C HIS A 146 -8.59 -1.29 -1.15
N ILE A 147 -9.27 -0.16 -1.29
CA ILE A 147 -9.88 0.55 -0.16
C ILE A 147 -10.93 -0.37 0.50
N GLY A 148 -10.77 -0.58 1.82
CA GLY A 148 -11.52 -1.57 2.59
C GLY A 148 -12.41 -1.00 3.71
N SER A 149 -12.54 0.33 3.85
CA SER A 149 -13.31 0.93 4.93
C SER A 149 -14.09 2.18 4.52
N GLU A 150 -15.21 2.42 5.22
CA GLU A 150 -16.02 3.63 5.05
C GLU A 150 -15.23 4.88 5.44
N GLN A 151 -14.48 4.84 6.53
CA GLN A 151 -13.66 5.97 7.00
C GLN A 151 -12.62 6.39 5.96
N ALA A 152 -11.97 5.41 5.31
CA ALA A 152 -11.06 5.67 4.21
C ALA A 152 -11.78 6.36 3.04
N LEU A 153 -12.97 5.88 2.66
CA LEU A 153 -13.76 6.46 1.58
C LEU A 153 -14.19 7.90 1.90
N LEU A 154 -14.65 8.16 3.13
CA LEU A 154 -15.01 9.50 3.58
C LEU A 154 -13.80 10.45 3.54
N GLN A 155 -12.62 10.00 4.00
CA GLN A 155 -11.40 10.78 3.90
C GLN A 155 -11.03 11.09 2.45
N ILE A 156 -11.13 10.11 1.55
CA ILE A 156 -10.89 10.33 0.11
C ILE A 156 -11.84 11.38 -0.47
N GLN A 157 -13.11 11.35 -0.09
CA GLN A 157 -14.09 12.35 -0.55
C GLN A 157 -13.70 13.77 -0.11
N GLU A 158 -13.23 13.94 1.14
CA GLU A 158 -12.73 15.22 1.63
C GLU A 158 -11.48 15.66 0.86
N GLU A 159 -10.53 14.77 0.64
CA GLU A 159 -9.30 15.09 -0.08
C GLU A 159 -9.56 15.46 -1.56
N LYS A 160 -10.58 14.87 -2.19
CA LYS A 160 -11.04 15.28 -3.54
C LYS A 160 -11.62 16.69 -3.53
N LYS A 161 -12.39 17.07 -2.51
CA LYS A 161 -12.91 18.44 -2.37
C LYS A 161 -11.78 19.46 -2.21
N LEU A 162 -10.67 19.07 -1.60
CA LEU A 162 -9.47 19.89 -1.45
C LEU A 162 -8.61 19.97 -2.74
N GLY A 163 -9.04 19.31 -3.83
CA GLY A 163 -8.39 19.39 -5.14
C GLY A 163 -7.37 18.28 -5.43
N THR A 164 -7.25 17.25 -4.59
CA THR A 164 -6.34 16.13 -4.87
C THR A 164 -6.87 15.31 -6.06
N LYS A 165 -6.00 15.00 -7.01
CA LYS A 165 -6.30 14.14 -8.16
C LYS A 165 -6.27 12.67 -7.70
N ILE A 166 -7.43 12.05 -7.49
CA ILE A 166 -7.54 10.72 -6.87
C ILE A 166 -8.33 9.76 -7.75
N PHE A 167 -7.77 8.57 -7.97
CA PHE A 167 -8.48 7.36 -8.38
C PHE A 167 -8.57 6.38 -7.20
N VAL A 168 -9.62 5.54 -7.21
CA VAL A 168 -9.92 4.63 -6.09
C VAL A 168 -10.33 3.27 -6.62
N GLU A 169 -9.80 2.24 -6.01
CA GLU A 169 -10.14 0.85 -6.26
C GLU A 169 -10.55 0.17 -4.96
N THR A 170 -11.50 -0.73 -5.03
CA THR A 170 -11.83 -1.67 -3.96
C THR A 170 -11.80 -3.10 -4.49
N CYS A 171 -11.96 -4.08 -3.60
CA CYS A 171 -11.97 -5.48 -3.95
C CYS A 171 -13.32 -6.11 -3.61
N PRO A 172 -13.80 -7.11 -4.39
CA PRO A 172 -15.08 -7.77 -4.15
C PRO A 172 -15.25 -8.32 -2.74
N HIS A 173 -14.18 -8.82 -2.12
CA HIS A 173 -14.23 -9.37 -0.77
C HIS A 173 -14.56 -8.31 0.30
N TYR A 174 -14.20 -7.04 0.12
CA TYR A 174 -14.61 -5.96 1.03
C TYR A 174 -16.11 -5.61 0.92
N LEU A 175 -16.74 -5.94 -0.20
CA LEU A 175 -18.16 -5.68 -0.44
C LEU A 175 -19.06 -6.85 0.00
N THR A 176 -18.50 -8.05 0.18
CA THR A 176 -19.28 -9.29 0.34
C THR A 176 -18.95 -10.08 1.61
N LEU A 177 -17.77 -9.87 2.20
CA LEU A 177 -17.32 -10.60 3.37
C LEU A 177 -17.23 -9.70 4.61
N SER A 178 -17.44 -10.33 5.78
CA SER A 178 -17.22 -9.69 7.09
C SER A 178 -16.40 -10.63 7.95
N TYR A 179 -15.46 -10.13 8.74
CA TYR A 179 -14.66 -10.96 9.64
C TYR A 179 -15.49 -11.71 10.67
N GLU A 180 -16.67 -11.20 11.03
CA GLU A 180 -17.59 -11.88 11.94
C GLU A 180 -18.17 -13.17 11.39
N LYS A 181 -18.28 -13.28 10.06
CA LYS A 181 -18.86 -14.41 9.34
C LYS A 181 -17.80 -15.36 8.78
N GLN A 182 -16.53 -15.02 8.92
CA GLN A 182 -15.43 -15.79 8.36
C GLN A 182 -14.63 -16.46 9.49
N ASN A 183 -14.21 -17.70 9.22
CA ASN A 183 -13.37 -18.47 10.14
C ASN A 183 -12.04 -18.82 9.47
N GLY A 184 -10.98 -18.72 10.27
CA GLY A 184 -9.66 -19.16 9.89
C GLY A 184 -8.83 -18.16 9.09
N TYR A 185 -7.56 -18.52 8.93
CA TYR A 185 -6.52 -17.63 8.39
C TYR A 185 -6.64 -17.32 6.90
N LEU A 186 -7.43 -18.08 6.14
CA LEU A 186 -7.66 -17.80 4.71
C LEU A 186 -8.39 -16.49 4.47
N ALA A 187 -9.13 -15.97 5.47
CA ALA A 187 -9.78 -14.67 5.43
C ALA A 187 -8.89 -13.53 5.94
N LYS A 188 -7.62 -13.81 6.31
CA LYS A 188 -6.67 -12.81 6.78
C LYS A 188 -6.03 -12.10 5.59
N VAL A 189 -6.66 -11.05 5.12
CA VAL A 189 -6.17 -10.18 4.04
C VAL A 189 -5.67 -8.83 4.60
N MET A 190 -5.01 -8.04 3.77
CA MET A 190 -4.44 -6.75 4.15
C MET A 190 -4.70 -5.72 3.05
N PRO A 191 -5.47 -4.63 3.33
CA PRO A 191 -6.16 -4.31 4.60
C PRO A 191 -7.14 -5.41 5.05
N PRO A 192 -7.54 -5.42 6.36
CA PRO A 192 -8.44 -6.46 6.87
C PRO A 192 -9.84 -6.42 6.26
N ILE A 193 -10.49 -7.59 6.15
CA ILE A 193 -11.95 -7.67 6.04
C ILE A 193 -12.54 -7.13 7.35
N ARG A 194 -13.62 -6.35 7.22
CA ARG A 194 -14.25 -5.66 8.36
C ARG A 194 -15.71 -6.10 8.56
#